data_d204e2e84f841b66eecbd942fffbd892
#
_entry.id   d204e2e84f841b66eecbd942fffbd892
#
_cell.length_a   1.000
_cell.length_b   1.000
_cell.length_c   1.000
_cell.angle_alpha   90.00
_cell.angle_beta   90.00
_cell.angle_gamma   90.00
#
_symmetry.space_group_name_H-M   'P 1'
#
loop_
_entity.id
_entity.type
_entity.pdbx_description
1 polymer ?
#
loop_
_entity_poly.entity_id
_entity_poly.type
_entity_poly.pdbx_seq_one_letter_code
_entity_poly.pdbx_strand_id
1 'polypeptide(L)'
;MNPEHAKKIARELHVSEKQVYVTAQLMDDGSTIPFIARYRKEATGSLDEVVLGAVRDRLHQLQELDKRREAIVKSLEERELLTEELSKQLMAAETIAVLEDIYLPFRPKRRTRATIARERGLQPLADLIMKQDEIDLLKEATNFIDLEKGVETAEDALQGARDIIAEHTSEDQVARATIRELFTARGLIKTKVIGVKAEEAIKYKDYFDWEEPINKVPSHRLLAMMRGEKEAFLMLHIRPDDKEALGLLENHFVTNGTAASEQVHMALVDGYKRLLSPSMENEIRSTSKKHADEEAVRVFAENLRQLLLAPPLGQKRVMAIDPGFRTGCKVVCLDSQGKLLQNTTIFPHEPHSKQKESADIIRNLCDRYQIEMIAVGNGTAGRETESFIRTVQLPGDCAVVMVSENGASVYSASEVAREEFPDYDVTVRGAVSIGRRLMDPLAELVKIEPKAIGVGQYQHDVDQKLLKERLDHVVESCVNKVGVELNTASKQLLSYVSGLGPKRAQSIVDYR
;
A
#
# COMPACT_ATOMS: atom_id res chain seq x y z
N MET A 1 7.34 7.83 -25.67
CA MET A 1 7.98 6.75 -24.87
C MET A 1 9.44 6.57 -25.29
N ASN A 2 10.37 6.34 -24.34
CA ASN A 2 11.77 6.06 -24.59
C ASN A 2 11.94 4.65 -25.24
N PRO A 3 12.62 4.49 -26.39
CA PRO A 3 12.82 3.19 -27.03
C PRO A 3 13.52 2.15 -26.15
N GLU A 4 14.45 2.56 -25.30
CA GLU A 4 15.14 1.65 -24.39
C GLU A 4 14.21 1.07 -23.32
N HIS A 5 13.20 1.85 -22.87
CA HIS A 5 12.15 1.32 -22.00
C HIS A 5 11.34 0.23 -22.69
N ALA A 6 10.98 0.44 -23.97
CA ALA A 6 10.23 -0.58 -24.71
C ALA A 6 10.99 -1.88 -24.81
N LYS A 7 12.29 -1.83 -25.15
CA LYS A 7 13.17 -3.01 -25.23
C LYS A 7 13.28 -3.72 -23.88
N LYS A 8 13.50 -2.96 -22.79
CA LYS A 8 13.64 -3.52 -21.44
C LYS A 8 12.36 -4.22 -21.00
N ILE A 9 11.21 -3.56 -21.14
CA ILE A 9 9.90 -4.11 -20.79
C ILE A 9 9.59 -5.35 -21.64
N ALA A 10 9.84 -5.28 -22.96
CA ALA A 10 9.60 -6.38 -23.88
C ALA A 10 10.36 -7.64 -23.48
N ARG A 11 11.64 -7.48 -23.08
CA ARG A 11 12.49 -8.59 -22.61
C ARG A 11 12.00 -9.15 -21.27
N GLU A 12 11.65 -8.27 -20.31
CA GLU A 12 11.23 -8.67 -18.96
C GLU A 12 9.87 -9.38 -18.97
N LEU A 13 8.93 -8.94 -19.81
CA LEU A 13 7.56 -9.49 -19.88
C LEU A 13 7.36 -10.50 -21.01
N HIS A 14 8.40 -10.84 -21.77
CA HIS A 14 8.35 -11.77 -22.91
C HIS A 14 7.31 -11.37 -23.97
N VAL A 15 7.21 -10.09 -24.27
CA VAL A 15 6.35 -9.50 -25.33
C VAL A 15 7.21 -8.78 -26.37
N SER A 16 6.63 -8.39 -27.51
CA SER A 16 7.37 -7.62 -28.52
C SER A 16 7.46 -6.14 -28.16
N GLU A 17 8.54 -5.47 -28.58
CA GLU A 17 8.71 -4.02 -28.42
C GLU A 17 7.53 -3.23 -29.00
N LYS A 18 7.00 -3.68 -30.14
CA LYS A 18 5.84 -3.09 -30.79
C LYS A 18 4.58 -3.14 -29.90
N GLN A 19 4.34 -4.27 -29.22
CA GLN A 19 3.22 -4.40 -28.30
C GLN A 19 3.35 -3.44 -27.12
N VAL A 20 4.55 -3.31 -26.54
CA VAL A 20 4.82 -2.36 -25.45
C VAL A 20 4.59 -0.92 -25.92
N TYR A 21 5.12 -0.56 -27.10
CA TYR A 21 4.99 0.78 -27.64
C TYR A 21 3.53 1.18 -27.89
N VAL A 22 2.78 0.31 -28.58
CA VAL A 22 1.35 0.54 -28.87
C VAL A 22 0.53 0.61 -27.58
N THR A 23 0.81 -0.26 -26.61
CA THR A 23 0.13 -0.23 -25.30
C THR A 23 0.38 1.10 -24.59
N ALA A 24 1.62 1.56 -24.51
CA ALA A 24 1.95 2.84 -23.90
C ALA A 24 1.25 4.01 -24.63
N GLN A 25 1.25 4.02 -25.95
CA GLN A 25 0.58 5.07 -26.73
C GLN A 25 -0.92 5.11 -26.44
N LEU A 26 -1.59 3.95 -26.42
CA LEU A 26 -3.02 3.89 -26.10
C LEU A 26 -3.32 4.38 -24.67
N MET A 27 -2.43 4.11 -23.72
CA MET A 27 -2.55 4.62 -22.35
C MET A 27 -2.32 6.14 -22.26
N ASP A 28 -1.34 6.67 -22.98
CA ASP A 28 -1.08 8.11 -23.08
C ASP A 28 -2.27 8.85 -23.73
N ASP A 29 -2.98 8.21 -24.66
CA ASP A 29 -4.23 8.69 -25.27
C ASP A 29 -5.44 8.57 -24.33
N GLY A 30 -5.24 8.14 -23.07
CA GLY A 30 -6.28 8.04 -22.04
C GLY A 30 -7.13 6.77 -22.09
N SER A 31 -6.72 5.76 -22.87
CA SER A 31 -7.43 4.46 -22.90
C SER A 31 -7.15 3.67 -21.62
N THR A 32 -8.21 3.13 -21.01
CA THR A 32 -8.08 2.27 -19.83
C THR A 32 -7.65 0.85 -20.20
N ILE A 33 -7.05 0.12 -19.26
CA ILE A 33 -6.61 -1.27 -19.48
C ILE A 33 -7.75 -2.18 -19.95
N PRO A 34 -8.95 -2.17 -19.32
CA PRO A 34 -10.08 -2.96 -19.79
C PRO A 34 -10.53 -2.59 -21.22
N PHE A 35 -10.48 -1.31 -21.57
CA PHE A 35 -10.77 -0.85 -22.94
C PHE A 35 -9.75 -1.40 -23.93
N ILE A 36 -8.46 -1.31 -23.64
CA ILE A 36 -7.39 -1.81 -24.52
C ILE A 36 -7.53 -3.32 -24.69
N ALA A 37 -7.66 -4.06 -23.61
CA ALA A 37 -7.78 -5.52 -23.60
C ALA A 37 -8.99 -6.02 -24.43
N ARG A 38 -10.06 -5.23 -24.48
CA ARG A 38 -11.30 -5.63 -25.14
C ARG A 38 -11.43 -5.11 -26.57
N TYR A 39 -11.12 -3.84 -26.78
CA TYR A 39 -11.41 -3.13 -28.02
C TYR A 39 -10.19 -2.79 -28.87
N ARG A 40 -8.97 -3.11 -28.41
CA ARG A 40 -7.71 -2.85 -29.11
C ARG A 40 -6.81 -4.09 -29.20
N LYS A 41 -7.42 -5.28 -29.18
CA LYS A 41 -6.72 -6.58 -29.24
C LYS A 41 -5.79 -6.70 -30.45
N GLU A 42 -6.26 -6.29 -31.61
CA GLU A 42 -5.46 -6.35 -32.84
C GLU A 42 -4.23 -5.43 -32.75
N ALA A 43 -4.38 -4.25 -32.18
CA ALA A 43 -3.29 -3.30 -32.06
C ALA A 43 -2.21 -3.78 -31.05
N THR A 44 -2.62 -4.43 -29.96
CA THR A 44 -1.73 -4.93 -28.89
C THR A 44 -1.31 -6.38 -29.09
N GLY A 45 -1.76 -7.06 -30.16
CA GLY A 45 -1.48 -8.48 -30.36
C GLY A 45 -2.13 -9.37 -29.28
N SER A 46 -3.35 -9.03 -28.85
CA SER A 46 -4.19 -9.78 -27.91
C SER A 46 -3.60 -9.90 -26.50
N LEU A 47 -2.83 -8.90 -26.03
CA LEU A 47 -2.40 -8.85 -24.64
C LEU A 47 -3.62 -8.80 -23.72
N ASP A 48 -3.57 -9.58 -22.64
CA ASP A 48 -4.61 -9.59 -21.62
C ASP A 48 -4.45 -8.43 -20.60
N GLU A 49 -5.43 -8.25 -19.73
CA GLU A 49 -5.44 -7.19 -18.71
C GLU A 49 -4.24 -7.29 -17.75
N VAL A 50 -3.73 -8.50 -17.49
CA VAL A 50 -2.62 -8.72 -16.55
C VAL A 50 -1.31 -8.21 -17.16
N VAL A 51 -1.04 -8.61 -18.42
CA VAL A 51 0.17 -8.16 -19.13
C VAL A 51 0.12 -6.66 -19.40
N LEU A 52 -1.03 -6.13 -19.84
CA LEU A 52 -1.21 -4.68 -20.02
C LEU A 52 -0.95 -3.90 -18.71
N GLY A 53 -1.42 -4.43 -17.58
CA GLY A 53 -1.15 -3.89 -16.25
C GLY A 53 0.35 -3.91 -15.91
N ALA A 54 1.03 -5.03 -16.17
CA ALA A 54 2.46 -5.16 -15.94
C ALA A 54 3.29 -4.17 -16.81
N VAL A 55 2.91 -3.99 -18.08
CA VAL A 55 3.53 -3.00 -18.97
C VAL A 55 3.39 -1.58 -18.40
N ARG A 56 2.19 -1.20 -17.98
CA ARG A 56 1.94 0.11 -17.34
C ARG A 56 2.81 0.32 -16.12
N ASP A 57 2.78 -0.63 -15.20
CA ASP A 57 3.47 -0.51 -13.90
C ASP A 57 4.98 -0.43 -14.11
N ARG A 58 5.51 -1.23 -15.04
CA ARG A 58 6.94 -1.21 -15.35
C ARG A 58 7.37 0.08 -16.07
N LEU A 59 6.54 0.57 -16.98
CA LEU A 59 6.77 1.84 -17.66
C LEU A 59 6.83 2.99 -16.65
N HIS A 60 5.91 3.03 -15.70
CA HIS A 60 5.89 4.04 -14.64
C HIS A 60 7.17 3.98 -13.78
N GLN A 61 7.63 2.77 -13.39
CA GLN A 61 8.88 2.62 -12.64
C GLN A 61 10.11 3.14 -13.40
N LEU A 62 10.20 2.89 -14.70
CA LEU A 62 11.29 3.38 -15.53
C LEU A 62 11.24 4.90 -15.73
N GLN A 63 10.05 5.46 -15.90
CA GLN A 63 9.85 6.90 -15.97
C GLN A 63 10.24 7.61 -14.66
N GLU A 64 9.91 7.03 -13.50
CA GLU A 64 10.33 7.54 -12.19
C GLU A 64 11.86 7.52 -12.04
N LEU A 65 12.50 6.44 -12.50
CA LEU A 65 13.97 6.33 -12.51
C LEU A 65 14.60 7.42 -13.37
N ASP A 66 14.10 7.63 -14.61
CA ASP A 66 14.62 8.65 -15.51
C ASP A 66 14.42 10.06 -14.95
N LYS A 67 13.22 10.36 -14.46
CA LYS A 67 12.93 11.65 -13.82
C LYS A 67 13.87 11.93 -12.64
N ARG A 68 14.14 10.89 -11.84
CA ARG A 68 15.09 11.03 -10.72
C ARG A 68 16.52 11.24 -11.20
N ARG A 69 16.94 10.52 -12.26
CA ARG A 69 18.25 10.67 -12.89
C ARG A 69 18.44 12.09 -13.43
N GLU A 70 17.48 12.62 -14.16
CA GLU A 70 17.50 13.99 -14.68
C GLU A 70 17.65 15.03 -13.56
N ALA A 71 16.90 14.88 -12.48
CA ALA A 71 16.99 15.77 -11.32
C ALA A 71 18.39 15.73 -10.65
N ILE A 72 19.01 14.55 -10.58
CA ILE A 72 20.37 14.38 -10.04
C ILE A 72 21.40 15.00 -10.98
N VAL A 73 21.34 14.70 -12.28
CA VAL A 73 22.24 15.26 -13.29
C VAL A 73 22.19 16.78 -13.24
N LYS A 74 21.01 17.38 -13.28
CA LYS A 74 20.82 18.81 -13.18
C LYS A 74 21.44 19.41 -11.91
N SER A 75 21.23 18.77 -10.75
CA SER A 75 21.83 19.22 -9.48
C SER A 75 23.35 19.15 -9.46
N LEU A 76 23.94 18.19 -10.16
CA LEU A 76 25.40 18.05 -10.29
C LEU A 76 25.97 19.07 -11.29
N GLU A 77 25.29 19.34 -12.41
CA GLU A 77 25.68 20.36 -13.40
C GLU A 77 25.67 21.75 -12.80
N GLU A 78 24.60 22.14 -12.11
CA GLU A 78 24.46 23.44 -11.42
C GLU A 78 25.57 23.71 -10.40
N ARG A 79 26.23 22.66 -9.92
CA ARG A 79 27.31 22.72 -8.91
C ARG A 79 28.69 22.39 -9.49
N GLU A 80 28.78 22.26 -10.80
CA GLU A 80 30.05 21.93 -11.52
C GLU A 80 30.74 20.65 -11.01
N LEU A 81 29.94 19.66 -10.56
CA LEU A 81 30.43 18.39 -10.02
C LEU A 81 30.26 17.20 -10.99
N LEU A 82 29.60 17.40 -12.12
CA LEU A 82 29.36 16.33 -13.09
C LEU A 82 30.61 16.07 -13.94
N THR A 83 31.24 14.92 -13.71
CA THR A 83 32.32 14.41 -14.56
C THR A 83 31.79 13.42 -15.59
N GLU A 84 32.59 13.15 -16.66
CA GLU A 84 32.20 12.13 -17.67
C GLU A 84 31.98 10.75 -17.03
N GLU A 85 32.86 10.37 -16.09
CA GLU A 85 32.79 9.08 -15.40
C GLU A 85 31.52 8.98 -14.55
N LEU A 86 31.24 10.02 -13.76
CA LEU A 86 30.01 10.09 -12.95
C LEU A 86 28.75 10.06 -13.82
N SER A 87 28.76 10.75 -14.96
CA SER A 87 27.66 10.71 -15.92
C SER A 87 27.40 9.30 -16.46
N LYS A 88 28.47 8.57 -16.82
CA LYS A 88 28.36 7.16 -17.26
C LYS A 88 27.78 6.27 -16.16
N GLN A 89 28.23 6.42 -14.91
CA GLN A 89 27.71 5.64 -13.78
C GLN A 89 26.22 5.92 -13.53
N LEU A 90 25.79 7.19 -13.55
CA LEU A 90 24.40 7.58 -13.39
C LEU A 90 23.52 7.03 -14.51
N MET A 91 24.01 7.01 -15.75
CA MET A 91 23.28 6.45 -16.89
C MET A 91 23.18 4.93 -16.83
N ALA A 92 24.19 4.25 -16.30
CA ALA A 92 24.21 2.80 -16.13
C ALA A 92 23.35 2.31 -14.95
N ALA A 93 22.96 3.18 -14.02
CA ALA A 93 22.15 2.80 -12.86
C ALA A 93 20.76 2.27 -13.28
N GLU A 94 20.46 1.03 -12.92
CA GLU A 94 19.20 0.36 -13.27
C GLU A 94 18.11 0.49 -12.23
N THR A 95 18.43 0.96 -11.03
CA THR A 95 17.49 1.13 -9.91
C THR A 95 17.69 2.47 -9.23
N ILE A 96 16.64 2.97 -8.58
CA ILE A 96 16.69 4.20 -7.77
C ILE A 96 17.71 4.04 -6.64
N ALA A 97 17.84 2.87 -6.02
CA ALA A 97 18.78 2.65 -4.92
C ALA A 97 20.23 2.84 -5.37
N VAL A 98 20.62 2.22 -6.49
CA VAL A 98 21.98 2.40 -7.08
C VAL A 98 22.20 3.85 -7.49
N LEU A 99 21.21 4.48 -8.09
CA LEU A 99 21.27 5.89 -8.50
C LEU A 99 21.50 6.83 -7.29
N GLU A 100 20.79 6.59 -6.19
CA GLU A 100 20.97 7.36 -4.95
C GLU A 100 22.33 7.11 -4.29
N ASP A 101 22.84 5.87 -4.32
CA ASP A 101 24.17 5.56 -3.78
C ASP A 101 25.27 6.30 -4.55
N ILE A 102 25.19 6.35 -5.89
CA ILE A 102 26.13 7.12 -6.73
C ILE A 102 26.07 8.61 -6.38
N TYR A 103 24.88 9.14 -6.13
CA TYR A 103 24.68 10.57 -5.84
C TYR A 103 25.02 10.96 -4.39
N LEU A 104 24.98 10.01 -3.45
CA LEU A 104 25.08 10.27 -2.01
C LEU A 104 26.30 11.09 -1.58
N PRO A 105 27.54 10.83 -2.07
CA PRO A 105 28.72 11.64 -1.73
C PRO A 105 28.61 13.10 -2.19
N PHE A 106 27.84 13.35 -3.25
CA PHE A 106 27.70 14.67 -3.89
C PHE A 106 26.46 15.42 -3.42
N ARG A 107 25.58 14.78 -2.69
CA ARG A 107 24.33 15.37 -2.23
C ARG A 107 24.59 16.55 -1.28
N PRO A 108 23.90 17.70 -1.41
CA PRO A 108 23.98 18.78 -0.42
C PRO A 108 23.61 18.28 0.97
N LYS A 109 24.57 18.36 1.89
CA LYS A 109 24.40 17.89 3.27
C LYS A 109 24.22 19.07 4.21
N ARG A 110 23.50 18.85 5.31
CA ARG A 110 23.59 19.74 6.46
C ARG A 110 25.01 19.61 7.07
N ARG A 111 25.43 20.57 7.88
CA ARG A 111 26.72 20.55 8.55
C ARG A 111 26.86 19.28 9.41
N THR A 112 27.67 18.32 8.92
CA THR A 112 27.94 17.02 9.55
C THR A 112 29.18 17.10 10.42
N ARG A 113 29.46 16.08 11.27
CA ARG A 113 30.72 15.96 12.00
C ARG A 113 31.91 15.94 11.04
N ALA A 114 31.81 15.20 9.94
CA ALA A 114 32.85 15.15 8.91
C ALA A 114 33.05 16.52 8.22
N THR A 115 32.00 17.27 7.96
CA THR A 115 32.10 18.64 7.42
C THR A 115 32.86 19.55 8.38
N ILE A 116 32.54 19.49 9.68
CA ILE A 116 33.23 20.24 10.72
C ILE A 116 34.72 19.85 10.78
N ALA A 117 35.01 18.55 10.71
CA ALA A 117 36.39 18.06 10.72
C ALA A 117 37.18 18.54 9.47
N ARG A 118 36.55 18.58 8.27
CA ARG A 118 37.16 19.14 7.06
C ARG A 118 37.41 20.64 7.17
N GLU A 119 36.47 21.41 7.74
CA GLU A 119 36.64 22.86 8.03
C GLU A 119 37.83 23.10 8.98
N ARG A 120 38.08 22.18 9.91
CA ARG A 120 39.23 22.19 10.83
C ARG A 120 40.56 21.80 10.15
N GLY A 121 40.53 21.36 8.89
CA GLY A 121 41.71 20.97 8.13
C GLY A 121 42.17 19.54 8.35
N LEU A 122 41.30 18.63 8.84
CA LEU A 122 41.67 17.26 9.21
C LEU A 122 41.57 16.23 8.06
N GLN A 123 41.17 16.64 6.83
CA GLN A 123 41.10 15.74 5.67
C GLN A 123 42.45 15.07 5.37
N PRO A 124 43.63 15.76 5.36
CA PRO A 124 44.89 15.09 5.09
C PRO A 124 45.26 14.02 6.12
N LEU A 125 44.90 14.20 7.40
CA LEU A 125 45.09 13.18 8.42
C LEU A 125 44.19 11.96 8.17
N ALA A 126 42.92 12.17 7.79
CA ALA A 126 42.03 11.08 7.42
C ALA A 126 42.57 10.29 6.20
N ASP A 127 43.08 10.99 5.19
CA ASP A 127 43.67 10.37 4.00
C ASP A 127 44.96 9.57 4.33
N LEU A 128 45.76 10.04 5.30
CA LEU A 128 46.93 9.36 5.79
C LEU A 128 46.55 8.06 6.55
N ILE A 129 45.54 8.14 7.44
CA ILE A 129 45.02 6.99 8.19
C ILE A 129 44.45 5.94 7.23
N MET A 130 43.74 6.34 6.18
CA MET A 130 43.17 5.43 5.19
C MET A 130 44.22 4.62 4.39
N LYS A 131 45.44 5.07 4.31
CA LYS A 131 46.55 4.27 3.71
C LYS A 131 46.97 3.08 4.55
N GLN A 132 46.73 3.17 5.88
CA GLN A 132 47.01 2.11 6.85
C GLN A 132 48.48 1.68 6.90
N ASP A 133 49.37 2.58 6.54
CA ASP A 133 50.79 2.35 6.62
C ASP A 133 51.26 2.30 8.10
N GLU A 134 52.45 1.72 8.33
CA GLU A 134 53.05 1.74 9.67
C GLU A 134 53.67 3.12 9.93
N ILE A 135 52.97 3.95 10.71
CA ILE A 135 53.34 5.33 11.01
C ILE A 135 53.26 5.60 12.52
N ASP A 136 54.01 6.58 13.01
CA ASP A 136 53.80 7.13 14.35
C ASP A 136 52.56 8.05 14.35
N LEU A 137 51.42 7.42 14.54
CA LEU A 137 50.11 8.06 14.42
C LEU A 137 49.92 9.25 15.36
N LEU A 138 50.43 9.15 16.61
CA LEU A 138 50.33 10.25 17.59
C LEU A 138 51.20 11.45 17.17
N LYS A 139 52.38 11.20 16.66
CA LYS A 139 53.25 12.26 16.15
C LYS A 139 52.62 12.95 14.94
N GLU A 140 52.07 12.18 14.01
CA GLU A 140 51.37 12.74 12.84
C GLU A 140 50.14 13.55 13.28
N ALA A 141 49.33 13.04 14.17
CA ALA A 141 48.14 13.75 14.69
C ALA A 141 48.47 15.06 15.41
N THR A 142 49.63 15.10 16.10
CA THR A 142 50.09 16.32 16.79
C THR A 142 50.33 17.46 15.79
N ASN A 143 50.70 17.19 14.54
CA ASN A 143 50.89 18.20 13.50
C ASN A 143 49.62 18.91 13.09
N PHE A 144 48.45 18.38 13.46
CA PHE A 144 47.12 18.93 13.14
C PHE A 144 46.47 19.66 14.33
N ILE A 145 47.16 19.85 15.43
CA ILE A 145 46.67 20.66 16.57
C ILE A 145 46.62 22.12 16.13
N ASP A 146 45.43 22.72 16.26
CA ASP A 146 45.13 24.10 15.89
C ASP A 146 44.02 24.63 16.84
N LEU A 147 44.46 25.41 17.83
CA LEU A 147 43.58 25.99 18.85
C LEU A 147 42.56 26.96 18.26
N GLU A 148 42.92 27.67 17.17
CA GLU A 148 42.01 28.63 16.52
C GLU A 148 40.86 27.91 15.79
N LYS A 149 41.14 26.70 15.30
CA LYS A 149 40.14 25.84 14.67
C LYS A 149 39.43 24.86 15.66
N GLY A 150 39.82 24.92 16.94
CA GLY A 150 39.23 24.10 17.98
C GLY A 150 39.68 22.63 17.92
N VAL A 151 40.95 22.39 17.54
CA VAL A 151 41.65 21.10 17.68
C VAL A 151 42.69 21.28 18.78
N GLU A 152 42.35 20.87 19.99
CA GLU A 152 43.19 21.14 21.18
C GLU A 152 44.22 20.04 21.45
N THR A 153 43.89 18.81 21.05
CA THR A 153 44.73 17.62 21.30
C THR A 153 44.91 16.74 20.06
N ALA A 154 45.92 15.88 20.08
CA ALA A 154 46.11 14.86 19.05
C ALA A 154 44.87 13.91 18.95
N GLU A 155 44.19 13.63 20.09
CA GLU A 155 42.99 12.80 20.07
C GLU A 155 41.81 13.53 19.41
N ASP A 156 41.69 14.86 19.55
CA ASP A 156 40.65 15.65 18.82
C ASP A 156 40.91 15.58 17.31
N ALA A 157 42.20 15.62 16.90
CA ALA A 157 42.56 15.46 15.48
C ALA A 157 42.20 14.06 14.97
N LEU A 158 42.55 13.01 15.73
CA LEU A 158 42.20 11.62 15.39
C LEU A 158 40.67 11.42 15.36
N GLN A 159 39.93 11.97 16.30
CA GLN A 159 38.46 11.89 16.32
C GLN A 159 37.86 12.56 15.09
N GLY A 160 38.34 13.74 14.71
CA GLY A 160 37.87 14.41 13.48
C GLY A 160 38.22 13.62 12.23
N ALA A 161 39.40 13.03 12.16
CA ALA A 161 39.80 12.14 11.05
C ALA A 161 38.88 10.90 10.98
N ARG A 162 38.57 10.27 12.13
CA ARG A 162 37.57 9.16 12.21
C ARG A 162 36.20 9.58 11.73
N ASP A 163 35.72 10.79 12.07
CA ASP A 163 34.43 11.29 11.59
C ASP A 163 34.39 11.43 10.07
N ILE A 164 35.51 11.84 9.43
CA ILE A 164 35.65 11.91 7.97
C ILE A 164 35.62 10.50 7.37
N ILE A 165 36.41 9.57 7.93
CA ILE A 165 36.49 8.18 7.47
C ILE A 165 35.13 7.49 7.61
N ALA A 166 34.44 7.69 8.73
CA ALA A 166 33.10 7.13 8.97
C ALA A 166 32.08 7.58 7.94
N GLU A 167 32.09 8.87 7.55
CA GLU A 167 31.24 9.38 6.48
C GLU A 167 31.65 8.76 5.13
N HIS A 168 32.91 8.76 4.78
CA HIS A 168 33.44 8.21 3.53
C HIS A 168 33.04 6.74 3.36
N THR A 169 33.29 5.89 4.37
CA THR A 169 32.99 4.45 4.31
C THR A 169 31.49 4.16 4.30
N SER A 170 30.67 4.98 4.97
CA SER A 170 29.20 4.85 4.96
C SER A 170 28.56 5.24 3.63
N GLU A 171 29.27 5.99 2.78
CA GLU A 171 28.85 6.45 1.45
C GLU A 171 29.47 5.64 0.31
N ASP A 172 30.38 4.74 0.63
CA ASP A 172 30.98 3.86 -0.37
C ASP A 172 29.94 2.94 -1.02
N GLN A 173 29.93 2.91 -2.36
CA GLN A 173 28.91 2.19 -3.13
C GLN A 173 28.96 0.67 -2.89
N VAL A 174 30.18 0.09 -2.77
CA VAL A 174 30.37 -1.35 -2.55
C VAL A 174 29.92 -1.71 -1.14
N ALA A 175 30.33 -0.93 -0.14
CA ALA A 175 29.91 -1.12 1.25
C ALA A 175 28.37 -1.05 1.37
N ARG A 176 27.74 -0.05 0.75
CA ARG A 176 26.27 0.10 0.76
C ARG A 176 25.58 -1.07 0.08
N ALA A 177 26.08 -1.50 -1.08
CA ALA A 177 25.51 -2.66 -1.80
C ALA A 177 25.61 -3.94 -0.96
N THR A 178 26.79 -4.21 -0.35
CA THR A 178 27.04 -5.38 0.49
C THR A 178 26.14 -5.39 1.74
N ILE A 179 26.04 -4.27 2.43
CA ILE A 179 25.19 -4.18 3.64
C ILE A 179 23.71 -4.21 3.29
N ARG A 180 23.28 -3.62 2.17
CA ARG A 180 21.90 -3.75 1.66
C ARG A 180 21.52 -5.20 1.39
N GLU A 181 22.42 -5.96 0.77
CA GLU A 181 22.21 -7.39 0.53
C GLU A 181 22.08 -8.15 1.86
N LEU A 182 22.95 -7.86 2.84
CA LEU A 182 22.88 -8.44 4.17
C LEU A 182 21.53 -8.14 4.87
N PHE A 183 21.10 -6.88 4.84
CA PHE A 183 19.80 -6.47 5.42
C PHE A 183 18.63 -7.21 4.75
N THR A 184 18.67 -7.34 3.43
CA THR A 184 17.62 -8.02 2.66
C THR A 184 17.58 -9.53 2.92
N ALA A 185 18.76 -10.17 2.96
CA ALA A 185 18.86 -11.62 3.09
C ALA A 185 18.71 -12.11 4.52
N ARG A 186 19.27 -11.36 5.49
CA ARG A 186 19.39 -11.79 6.91
C ARG A 186 18.86 -10.78 7.92
N GLY A 187 18.24 -9.68 7.49
CA GLY A 187 17.60 -8.73 8.39
C GLY A 187 16.50 -9.41 9.22
N LEU A 188 16.51 -9.17 10.52
CA LEU A 188 15.48 -9.62 11.45
C LEU A 188 14.58 -8.44 11.81
N ILE A 189 13.27 -8.59 11.58
CA ILE A 189 12.30 -7.66 12.14
C ILE A 189 12.08 -8.03 13.60
N LYS A 190 12.26 -7.05 14.48
CA LYS A 190 12.05 -7.19 15.92
C LYS A 190 11.06 -6.15 16.38
N THR A 191 10.07 -6.58 17.16
CA THR A 191 9.14 -5.67 17.81
C THR A 191 9.14 -5.87 19.30
N LYS A 192 8.99 -4.76 20.04
CA LYS A 192 8.81 -4.76 21.50
C LYS A 192 7.70 -3.80 21.89
N VAL A 193 6.88 -4.19 22.87
CA VAL A 193 5.85 -3.31 23.42
C VAL A 193 6.50 -2.16 24.18
N ILE A 194 5.91 -0.98 24.07
CA ILE A 194 6.25 0.17 24.90
C ILE A 194 5.57 -0.06 26.27
N GLY A 195 6.34 -0.48 27.28
CA GLY A 195 5.84 -1.04 28.53
C GLY A 195 4.76 -0.22 29.27
N VAL A 196 4.84 1.11 29.19
CA VAL A 196 3.84 2.02 29.81
C VAL A 196 2.46 1.91 29.15
N LYS A 197 2.36 1.36 27.92
CA LYS A 197 1.14 1.24 27.12
C LYS A 197 0.67 -0.19 26.91
N ALA A 198 1.21 -1.16 27.63
CA ALA A 198 0.93 -2.58 27.38
C ALA A 198 -0.56 -2.94 27.51
N GLU A 199 -1.29 -2.32 28.44
CA GLU A 199 -2.73 -2.57 28.63
C GLU A 199 -3.56 -2.01 27.47
N GLU A 200 -3.21 -0.85 26.95
CA GLU A 200 -3.89 -0.23 25.80
C GLU A 200 -3.54 -0.94 24.47
N ALA A 201 -2.35 -1.55 24.43
CA ALA A 201 -1.80 -2.23 23.25
C ALA A 201 -2.29 -3.67 23.08
N ILE A 202 -3.26 -4.15 23.83
CA ILE A 202 -3.67 -5.57 23.90
C ILE A 202 -4.00 -6.17 22.51
N LYS A 203 -4.46 -5.36 21.56
CA LYS A 203 -4.71 -5.78 20.18
C LYS A 203 -3.45 -6.16 19.40
N TYR A 204 -2.26 -5.78 19.91
CA TYR A 204 -0.95 -6.13 19.35
C TYR A 204 -0.19 -7.13 20.22
N LYS A 205 -0.87 -7.82 21.13
CA LYS A 205 -0.25 -8.74 22.12
C LYS A 205 0.68 -9.77 21.46
N ASP A 206 0.32 -10.27 20.29
CA ASP A 206 1.12 -11.26 19.57
C ASP A 206 2.48 -10.71 19.08
N TYR A 207 2.64 -9.39 19.08
CA TYR A 207 3.85 -8.68 18.63
C TYR A 207 4.58 -7.96 19.77
N PHE A 208 4.28 -8.25 21.03
CA PHE A 208 4.91 -7.58 22.18
C PHE A 208 6.40 -7.90 22.34
N ASP A 209 6.79 -9.09 21.92
CA ASP A 209 8.19 -9.53 21.83
C ASP A 209 8.28 -10.53 20.68
N TRP A 210 8.44 -10.00 19.47
CA TRP A 210 8.42 -10.79 18.23
C TRP A 210 9.71 -10.61 17.47
N GLU A 211 10.20 -11.71 16.88
CA GLU A 211 11.35 -11.71 15.99
C GLU A 211 11.16 -12.70 14.86
N GLU A 212 11.37 -12.24 13.60
CA GLU A 212 11.39 -13.13 12.43
C GLU A 212 12.24 -12.52 11.28
N PRO A 213 12.72 -13.33 10.32
CA PRO A 213 13.42 -12.82 9.14
C PRO A 213 12.53 -11.97 8.27
N ILE A 214 13.00 -10.77 7.87
CA ILE A 214 12.22 -9.81 7.08
C ILE A 214 11.79 -10.38 5.71
N ASN A 215 12.63 -11.21 5.09
CA ASN A 215 12.34 -11.84 3.81
C ASN A 215 11.29 -12.99 3.88
N LYS A 216 10.83 -13.36 5.09
CA LYS A 216 9.80 -14.38 5.32
C LYS A 216 8.53 -13.83 5.95
N VAL A 217 8.52 -12.56 6.35
CA VAL A 217 7.36 -11.92 7.00
C VAL A 217 6.20 -11.81 6.01
N PRO A 218 5.02 -12.39 6.32
CA PRO A 218 3.82 -12.17 5.52
C PRO A 218 3.38 -10.71 5.55
N SER A 219 2.89 -10.19 4.44
CA SER A 219 2.51 -8.77 4.29
C SER A 219 1.52 -8.28 5.35
N HIS A 220 0.51 -9.07 5.68
CA HIS A 220 -0.47 -8.70 6.71
C HIS A 220 0.14 -8.55 8.10
N ARG A 221 1.16 -9.35 8.43
CA ARG A 221 1.88 -9.28 9.71
C ARG A 221 2.78 -8.05 9.77
N LEU A 222 3.51 -7.78 8.67
CA LEU A 222 4.32 -6.57 8.56
C LEU A 222 3.45 -5.31 8.71
N LEU A 223 2.30 -5.26 8.04
CA LEU A 223 1.36 -4.14 8.15
C LEU A 223 0.81 -4.00 9.57
N ALA A 224 0.52 -5.11 10.27
CA ALA A 224 0.09 -5.09 11.67
C ALA A 224 1.15 -4.48 12.60
N MET A 225 2.41 -4.95 12.47
CA MET A 225 3.53 -4.45 13.28
C MET A 225 3.81 -2.95 13.01
N MET A 226 3.83 -2.54 11.72
CA MET A 226 4.03 -1.13 11.35
C MET A 226 2.87 -0.24 11.82
N ARG A 227 1.64 -0.75 11.84
CA ARG A 227 0.50 -0.03 12.44
C ARG A 227 0.67 0.12 13.95
N GLY A 228 1.10 -0.94 14.66
CA GLY A 228 1.40 -0.87 16.09
C GLY A 228 2.48 0.14 16.42
N GLU A 229 3.49 0.28 15.58
CA GLU A 229 4.52 1.31 15.70
C GLU A 229 3.97 2.72 15.42
N LYS A 230 3.20 2.89 14.35
CA LYS A 230 2.55 4.17 13.99
C LYS A 230 1.61 4.67 15.09
N GLU A 231 0.91 3.76 15.77
CA GLU A 231 0.04 4.07 16.93
C GLU A 231 0.86 4.23 18.21
N ALA A 232 2.19 4.12 18.15
CA ALA A 232 3.12 4.25 19.27
C ALA A 232 2.87 3.25 20.41
N PHE A 233 2.47 2.03 20.06
CA PHE A 233 2.36 0.88 20.98
C PHE A 233 3.56 -0.06 20.91
N LEU A 234 4.16 -0.17 19.72
CA LEU A 234 5.34 -1.01 19.48
C LEU A 234 6.56 -0.17 19.09
N MET A 235 7.73 -0.64 19.48
CA MET A 235 9.01 -0.27 18.85
C MET A 235 9.33 -1.33 17.82
N LEU A 236 9.76 -0.92 16.63
CA LEU A 236 10.08 -1.83 15.52
C LEU A 236 11.48 -1.52 14.99
N HIS A 237 12.30 -2.56 14.83
CA HIS A 237 13.62 -2.50 14.21
C HIS A 237 13.78 -3.60 13.18
N ILE A 238 14.53 -3.30 12.10
CA ILE A 238 14.85 -4.28 11.06
C ILE A 238 16.36 -4.25 10.86
N ARG A 239 17.09 -5.20 11.46
CA ARG A 239 18.56 -5.25 11.41
C ARG A 239 19.09 -6.67 11.33
N PRO A 240 20.20 -6.91 10.61
CA PRO A 240 20.96 -8.13 10.72
C PRO A 240 21.81 -8.14 12.00
N ASP A 241 22.61 -9.18 12.19
CA ASP A 241 23.62 -9.21 13.25
C ASP A 241 24.72 -8.15 12.98
N ASP A 242 24.94 -7.27 13.96
CA ASP A 242 25.94 -6.19 13.84
C ASP A 242 27.38 -6.74 13.64
N LYS A 243 27.70 -7.91 14.21
CA LYS A 243 29.04 -8.51 14.04
C LYS A 243 29.28 -8.97 12.62
N GLU A 244 28.24 -9.55 11.99
CA GLU A 244 28.35 -9.97 10.60
C GLU A 244 28.50 -8.76 9.68
N ALA A 245 27.73 -7.70 9.91
CA ALA A 245 27.80 -6.46 9.14
C ALA A 245 29.19 -5.80 9.26
N LEU A 246 29.70 -5.69 10.50
CA LEU A 246 31.02 -5.13 10.74
C LEU A 246 32.13 -5.98 10.13
N GLY A 247 32.06 -7.32 10.21
CA GLY A 247 33.03 -8.21 9.59
C GLY A 247 33.11 -8.04 8.05
N LEU A 248 31.97 -7.81 7.38
CA LEU A 248 31.95 -7.52 5.94
C LEU A 248 32.62 -6.17 5.62
N LEU A 249 32.35 -5.14 6.44
CA LEU A 249 33.00 -3.83 6.27
C LEU A 249 34.50 -3.87 6.58
N GLU A 250 34.91 -4.60 7.61
CA GLU A 250 36.33 -4.81 7.95
C GLU A 250 37.07 -5.50 6.80
N ASN A 251 36.49 -6.55 6.24
CA ASN A 251 37.08 -7.26 5.09
C ASN A 251 37.26 -6.36 3.85
N HIS A 252 36.45 -5.31 3.72
CA HIS A 252 36.52 -4.39 2.60
C HIS A 252 37.48 -3.24 2.84
N PHE A 253 37.54 -2.68 4.05
CA PHE A 253 38.28 -1.46 4.34
C PHE A 253 39.55 -1.66 5.16
N VAL A 254 39.68 -2.71 5.95
CA VAL A 254 40.84 -2.93 6.82
C VAL A 254 41.82 -3.86 6.12
N THR A 255 43.04 -3.36 5.85
CA THR A 255 44.03 -4.09 5.05
C THR A 255 45.22 -4.61 5.87
N ASN A 256 45.58 -3.94 6.97
CA ASN A 256 46.75 -4.22 7.79
C ASN A 256 46.40 -4.27 9.28
N GLY A 257 47.35 -4.67 10.13
CA GLY A 257 47.18 -4.66 11.60
C GLY A 257 47.95 -3.50 12.27
N THR A 258 47.99 -2.33 11.66
CA THR A 258 48.69 -1.15 12.15
C THR A 258 47.86 -0.30 13.09
N ALA A 259 48.47 0.65 13.81
CA ALA A 259 47.72 1.64 14.59
C ALA A 259 46.76 2.48 13.74
N ALA A 260 47.08 2.73 12.47
CA ALA A 260 46.18 3.39 11.53
C ALA A 260 44.96 2.50 11.18
N SER A 261 45.17 1.20 11.02
CA SER A 261 44.07 0.23 10.80
C SER A 261 43.09 0.19 11.97
N GLU A 262 43.56 0.33 13.22
CA GLU A 262 42.69 0.43 14.40
C GLU A 262 41.81 1.68 14.35
N GLN A 263 42.33 2.83 13.87
CA GLN A 263 41.52 4.04 13.67
C GLN A 263 40.48 3.85 12.59
N VAL A 264 40.79 3.17 11.48
CA VAL A 264 39.82 2.81 10.43
C VAL A 264 38.76 1.91 11.04
N HIS A 265 39.10 0.87 11.79
CA HIS A 265 38.13 0.00 12.48
C HIS A 265 37.21 0.79 13.40
N MET A 266 37.75 1.69 14.23
CA MET A 266 36.94 2.55 15.11
C MET A 266 35.96 3.42 14.31
N ALA A 267 36.42 3.99 13.19
CA ALA A 267 35.61 4.79 12.30
C ALA A 267 34.51 3.95 11.63
N LEU A 268 34.81 2.70 11.22
CA LEU A 268 33.80 1.77 10.67
C LEU A 268 32.70 1.43 11.66
N VAL A 269 33.07 1.16 12.93
CA VAL A 269 32.08 0.87 13.98
C VAL A 269 31.14 2.06 14.24
N ASP A 270 31.69 3.28 14.32
CA ASP A 270 30.87 4.50 14.44
C ASP A 270 30.05 4.75 13.20
N GLY A 271 30.67 4.69 12.00
CA GLY A 271 30.00 4.87 10.70
C GLY A 271 28.85 3.90 10.49
N TYR A 272 29.05 2.62 10.78
CA TYR A 272 28.00 1.61 10.69
C TYR A 272 26.84 1.94 11.64
N LYS A 273 27.09 2.11 12.92
CA LYS A 273 26.03 2.31 13.93
C LYS A 273 25.25 3.61 13.74
N ARG A 274 25.94 4.69 13.40
CA ARG A 274 25.38 6.04 13.35
C ARG A 274 24.85 6.42 11.97
N LEU A 275 25.43 5.93 10.90
CA LEU A 275 25.12 6.37 9.52
C LEU A 275 24.57 5.25 8.67
N LEU A 276 25.32 4.16 8.46
CA LEU A 276 24.98 3.14 7.48
C LEU A 276 23.81 2.26 7.92
N SER A 277 23.83 1.71 9.15
CA SER A 277 22.76 0.84 9.65
C SER A 277 21.40 1.55 9.70
N PRO A 278 21.26 2.78 10.23
CA PRO A 278 19.99 3.51 10.18
C PRO A 278 19.52 3.82 8.74
N SER A 279 20.47 4.10 7.83
CA SER A 279 20.14 4.33 6.41
C SER A 279 19.59 3.07 5.76
N MET A 280 20.24 1.92 5.96
CA MET A 280 19.79 0.62 5.43
C MET A 280 18.48 0.16 6.08
N GLU A 281 18.32 0.38 7.39
CA GLU A 281 17.07 0.07 8.09
C GLU A 281 15.88 0.86 7.50
N ASN A 282 16.06 2.14 7.21
CA ASN A 282 15.02 2.95 6.56
C ASN A 282 14.73 2.48 5.13
N GLU A 283 15.76 2.08 4.38
CA GLU A 283 15.62 1.59 3.02
C GLU A 283 14.85 0.25 3.00
N ILE A 284 15.26 -0.73 3.80
CA ILE A 284 14.58 -2.03 3.87
C ILE A 284 13.16 -1.90 4.40
N ARG A 285 12.92 -1.01 5.35
CA ARG A 285 11.59 -0.69 5.89
C ARG A 285 10.68 -0.15 4.78
N SER A 286 11.17 0.80 3.98
CA SER A 286 10.42 1.39 2.87
C SER A 286 10.12 0.38 1.76
N THR A 287 11.11 -0.40 1.34
CA THR A 287 10.94 -1.41 0.29
C THR A 287 10.03 -2.55 0.73
N SER A 288 10.19 -3.04 1.96
CA SER A 288 9.30 -4.08 2.51
C SER A 288 7.87 -3.59 2.68
N LYS A 289 7.67 -2.33 3.11
CA LYS A 289 6.33 -1.72 3.19
C LYS A 289 5.67 -1.63 1.82
N LYS A 290 6.41 -1.15 0.80
CA LYS A 290 5.90 -1.07 -0.56
C LYS A 290 5.48 -2.43 -1.09
N HIS A 291 6.30 -3.46 -0.91
CA HIS A 291 5.96 -4.83 -1.29
C HIS A 291 4.71 -5.35 -0.56
N ALA A 292 4.63 -5.11 0.76
CA ALA A 292 3.45 -5.50 1.55
C ALA A 292 2.18 -4.77 1.10
N ASP A 293 2.27 -3.50 0.73
CA ASP A 293 1.14 -2.73 0.18
C ASP A 293 0.67 -3.32 -1.15
N GLU A 294 1.57 -3.61 -2.07
CA GLU A 294 1.26 -4.18 -3.38
C GLU A 294 0.56 -5.55 -3.23
N GLU A 295 1.07 -6.41 -2.36
CA GLU A 295 0.46 -7.72 -2.08
C GLU A 295 -0.92 -7.59 -1.41
N ALA A 296 -1.04 -6.76 -0.38
CA ALA A 296 -2.32 -6.53 0.30
C ALA A 296 -3.37 -5.94 -0.64
N VAL A 297 -2.99 -4.95 -1.46
CA VAL A 297 -3.89 -4.34 -2.45
C VAL A 297 -4.33 -5.36 -3.50
N ARG A 298 -3.46 -6.30 -3.91
CA ARG A 298 -3.83 -7.40 -4.81
C ARG A 298 -4.91 -8.29 -4.18
N VAL A 299 -4.76 -8.63 -2.90
CA VAL A 299 -5.78 -9.42 -2.18
C VAL A 299 -7.09 -8.64 -2.04
N PHE A 300 -7.02 -7.34 -1.72
CA PHE A 300 -8.22 -6.49 -1.61
C PHE A 300 -8.95 -6.34 -2.95
N ALA A 301 -8.20 -6.22 -4.03
CA ALA A 301 -8.74 -6.19 -5.39
C ALA A 301 -9.50 -7.49 -5.73
N GLU A 302 -8.96 -8.65 -5.35
CA GLU A 302 -9.62 -9.92 -5.55
C GLU A 302 -10.87 -10.08 -4.66
N ASN A 303 -10.81 -9.67 -3.40
CA ASN A 303 -11.97 -9.64 -2.52
C ASN A 303 -13.10 -8.75 -3.08
N LEU A 304 -12.76 -7.58 -3.61
CA LEU A 304 -13.72 -6.71 -4.28
C LEU A 304 -14.33 -7.40 -5.50
N ARG A 305 -13.50 -8.04 -6.33
CA ARG A 305 -13.96 -8.77 -7.51
C ARG A 305 -14.98 -9.85 -7.15
N GLN A 306 -14.71 -10.62 -6.11
CA GLN A 306 -15.64 -11.66 -5.62
C GLN A 306 -16.96 -11.07 -5.13
N LEU A 307 -16.92 -9.92 -4.45
CA LEU A 307 -18.14 -9.22 -4.01
C LEU A 307 -18.98 -8.73 -5.19
N LEU A 308 -18.31 -8.10 -6.19
CA LEU A 308 -18.99 -7.54 -7.37
C LEU A 308 -19.56 -8.62 -8.30
N LEU A 309 -18.88 -9.76 -8.43
CA LEU A 309 -19.27 -10.89 -9.28
C LEU A 309 -20.01 -11.98 -8.51
N ALA A 310 -20.45 -11.73 -7.27
CA ALA A 310 -21.28 -12.69 -6.55
C ALA A 310 -22.55 -12.98 -7.36
N PRO A 311 -23.06 -14.24 -7.37
CA PRO A 311 -24.22 -14.60 -8.15
C PRO A 311 -25.44 -13.76 -7.77
N PRO A 312 -26.06 -13.03 -8.71
CA PRO A 312 -27.23 -12.24 -8.43
C PRO A 312 -28.46 -13.15 -8.22
N LEU A 313 -29.30 -12.82 -7.26
CA LEU A 313 -30.58 -13.50 -7.07
C LEU A 313 -31.55 -13.23 -8.23
N GLY A 314 -31.38 -12.08 -8.89
CA GLY A 314 -32.25 -11.61 -9.96
C GLY A 314 -33.56 -11.00 -9.48
N GLN A 315 -34.59 -11.04 -10.33
CA GLN A 315 -35.85 -10.39 -10.12
C GLN A 315 -36.76 -11.16 -9.15
N LYS A 316 -36.45 -11.08 -7.86
CA LYS A 316 -37.19 -11.71 -6.75
C LYS A 316 -37.71 -10.66 -5.78
N ARG A 317 -38.82 -10.97 -5.10
CA ARG A 317 -39.28 -10.13 -3.98
C ARG A 317 -38.49 -10.45 -2.73
N VAL A 318 -37.82 -9.44 -2.18
CA VAL A 318 -36.84 -9.60 -1.11
C VAL A 318 -37.28 -8.81 0.12
N MET A 319 -37.27 -9.44 1.27
CA MET A 319 -37.24 -8.74 2.55
C MET A 319 -35.79 -8.56 2.97
N ALA A 320 -35.36 -7.33 3.28
CA ALA A 320 -34.05 -7.08 3.79
C ALA A 320 -34.06 -6.56 5.21
N ILE A 321 -33.13 -7.04 6.02
CA ILE A 321 -33.03 -6.72 7.45
C ILE A 321 -31.65 -6.16 7.72
N ASP A 322 -31.59 -4.92 8.21
CA ASP A 322 -30.40 -4.29 8.77
C ASP A 322 -30.41 -4.51 10.29
N PRO A 323 -29.56 -5.40 10.84
CA PRO A 323 -29.60 -5.82 12.23
C PRO A 323 -29.19 -4.72 13.21
N GLY A 324 -29.74 -4.73 14.43
CA GLY A 324 -29.30 -3.82 15.48
C GLY A 324 -29.91 -4.17 16.83
N PHE A 325 -29.11 -4.14 17.89
CA PHE A 325 -29.58 -4.42 19.26
C PHE A 325 -30.44 -3.30 19.85
N ARG A 326 -29.85 -2.11 20.01
CA ARG A 326 -30.49 -1.00 20.71
C ARG A 326 -31.58 -0.30 19.89
N THR A 327 -31.29 -0.04 18.62
CA THR A 327 -32.18 0.70 17.71
C THR A 327 -33.19 -0.20 17.02
N GLY A 328 -33.17 -1.51 17.30
CA GLY A 328 -33.96 -2.53 16.62
C GLY A 328 -33.43 -2.85 15.21
N CYS A 329 -33.93 -3.93 14.62
CA CYS A 329 -33.62 -4.36 13.26
C CYS A 329 -34.55 -3.64 12.28
N LYS A 330 -33.98 -2.97 11.28
CA LYS A 330 -34.74 -2.28 10.23
C LYS A 330 -35.11 -3.29 9.15
N VAL A 331 -36.40 -3.39 8.88
CA VAL A 331 -36.97 -4.34 7.91
C VAL A 331 -37.56 -3.57 6.75
N VAL A 332 -37.19 -3.95 5.53
CA VAL A 332 -37.77 -3.41 4.30
C VAL A 332 -38.27 -4.54 3.41
N CYS A 333 -39.36 -4.31 2.70
CA CYS A 333 -39.84 -5.20 1.65
C CYS A 333 -39.61 -4.56 0.29
N LEU A 334 -39.00 -5.29 -0.61
CA LEU A 334 -38.69 -4.85 -1.97
C LEU A 334 -39.45 -5.70 -2.99
N ASP A 335 -39.93 -5.06 -4.05
CA ASP A 335 -40.45 -5.77 -5.21
C ASP A 335 -39.34 -6.43 -6.05
N SER A 336 -39.71 -7.11 -7.13
CA SER A 336 -38.79 -7.78 -8.04
C SER A 336 -37.83 -6.84 -8.80
N GLN A 337 -38.07 -5.54 -8.75
CA GLN A 337 -37.22 -4.50 -9.35
C GLN A 337 -36.38 -3.75 -8.31
N GLY A 338 -36.46 -4.15 -7.03
CA GLY A 338 -35.77 -3.50 -5.91
C GLY A 338 -36.40 -2.18 -5.45
N LYS A 339 -37.69 -1.93 -5.80
CA LYS A 339 -38.45 -0.77 -5.30
C LYS A 339 -38.93 -1.05 -3.89
N LEU A 340 -38.79 -0.07 -3.01
CA LEU A 340 -39.28 -0.16 -1.64
C LEU A 340 -40.82 -0.15 -1.61
N LEU A 341 -41.41 -1.20 -1.03
CA LEU A 341 -42.86 -1.37 -0.84
C LEU A 341 -43.31 -0.98 0.58
N GLN A 342 -42.52 -1.38 1.58
CA GLN A 342 -42.81 -1.16 3.00
C GLN A 342 -41.53 -1.16 3.82
N ASN A 343 -41.54 -0.43 4.93
CA ASN A 343 -40.51 -0.49 5.94
C ASN A 343 -41.12 -0.55 7.34
N THR A 344 -40.38 -1.17 8.27
CA THR A 344 -40.72 -1.23 9.69
C THR A 344 -39.51 -1.51 10.54
N THR A 345 -39.65 -1.46 11.86
CA THR A 345 -38.57 -1.84 12.79
C THR A 345 -39.10 -2.95 13.71
N ILE A 346 -38.30 -3.98 13.93
CA ILE A 346 -38.56 -5.07 14.86
C ILE A 346 -37.49 -5.11 15.97
N PHE A 347 -37.86 -5.67 17.13
CA PHE A 347 -37.01 -5.67 18.32
C PHE A 347 -36.88 -7.09 18.90
N PRO A 348 -36.30 -8.06 18.18
CA PRO A 348 -36.23 -9.45 18.64
C PRO A 348 -35.18 -9.67 19.74
N HIS A 349 -34.20 -8.78 19.87
CA HIS A 349 -33.07 -8.90 20.77
C HIS A 349 -33.18 -8.06 22.04
N GLU A 350 -32.31 -8.33 23.02
CA GLU A 350 -32.16 -7.46 24.18
C GLU A 350 -31.72 -6.03 23.76
N PRO A 351 -32.14 -5.01 24.49
CA PRO A 351 -32.90 -5.04 25.77
C PRO A 351 -34.42 -5.20 25.61
N HIS A 352 -34.93 -5.18 24.39
CA HIS A 352 -36.41 -5.17 24.16
C HIS A 352 -37.06 -6.57 24.16
N SER A 353 -36.37 -7.57 23.64
CA SER A 353 -36.74 -9.01 23.63
C SER A 353 -38.19 -9.33 23.15
N LYS A 354 -38.70 -8.55 22.16
CA LYS A 354 -40.03 -8.69 21.61
C LYS A 354 -40.12 -9.74 20.49
N GLN A 355 -39.67 -10.96 20.75
CA GLN A 355 -39.55 -12.00 19.73
C GLN A 355 -40.89 -12.39 19.08
N LYS A 356 -41.99 -12.58 19.88
CA LYS A 356 -43.29 -12.96 19.35
C LYS A 356 -43.87 -11.88 18.43
N GLU A 357 -43.89 -10.62 18.89
CA GLU A 357 -44.34 -9.48 18.09
C GLU A 357 -43.52 -9.36 16.78
N SER A 358 -42.21 -9.49 16.89
CA SER A 358 -41.29 -9.45 15.73
C SER A 358 -41.56 -10.59 14.73
N ALA A 359 -41.83 -11.80 15.22
CA ALA A 359 -42.16 -12.96 14.39
C ALA A 359 -43.50 -12.78 13.65
N ASP A 360 -44.51 -12.23 14.33
CA ASP A 360 -45.82 -11.96 13.73
C ASP A 360 -45.70 -10.89 12.63
N ILE A 361 -44.92 -9.82 12.86
CA ILE A 361 -44.65 -8.79 11.84
C ILE A 361 -44.00 -9.41 10.62
N ILE A 362 -42.94 -10.21 10.80
CA ILE A 362 -42.21 -10.85 9.69
C ILE A 362 -43.16 -11.75 8.88
N ARG A 363 -43.95 -12.63 9.54
CA ARG A 363 -44.90 -13.48 8.86
C ARG A 363 -45.91 -12.69 8.03
N ASN A 364 -46.53 -11.68 8.63
CA ASN A 364 -47.50 -10.84 7.97
C ASN A 364 -46.92 -10.11 6.74
N LEU A 365 -45.71 -9.62 6.84
CA LEU A 365 -45.01 -8.98 5.71
C LEU A 365 -44.65 -9.97 4.60
N CYS A 366 -44.21 -11.18 4.96
CA CYS A 366 -43.92 -12.24 4.00
C CYS A 366 -45.18 -12.64 3.22
N ASP A 367 -46.29 -12.84 3.90
CA ASP A 367 -47.57 -13.16 3.28
C ASP A 367 -48.10 -12.01 2.41
N ARG A 368 -48.14 -10.79 2.95
CA ARG A 368 -48.68 -9.62 2.27
C ARG A 368 -47.93 -9.27 0.98
N TYR A 369 -46.61 -9.30 1.03
CA TYR A 369 -45.76 -8.92 -0.11
C TYR A 369 -45.24 -10.12 -0.88
N GLN A 370 -45.67 -11.33 -0.51
CA GLN A 370 -45.25 -12.58 -1.18
C GLN A 370 -43.71 -12.66 -1.30
N ILE A 371 -43.02 -12.48 -0.19
CA ILE A 371 -41.56 -12.47 -0.13
C ILE A 371 -41.00 -13.86 -0.45
N GLU A 372 -40.02 -13.91 -1.33
CA GLU A 372 -39.40 -15.14 -1.80
C GLU A 372 -38.06 -15.40 -1.10
N MET A 373 -37.37 -14.34 -0.62
CA MET A 373 -36.06 -14.43 0.04
C MET A 373 -35.94 -13.36 1.13
N ILE A 374 -35.19 -13.70 2.19
CA ILE A 374 -34.83 -12.77 3.26
C ILE A 374 -33.33 -12.54 3.27
N ALA A 375 -32.90 -11.29 3.07
CA ALA A 375 -31.52 -10.84 3.20
C ALA A 375 -31.29 -10.30 4.61
N VAL A 376 -30.27 -10.80 5.31
CA VAL A 376 -29.88 -10.30 6.64
C VAL A 376 -28.46 -9.75 6.56
N GLY A 377 -28.26 -8.50 6.98
CA GLY A 377 -26.93 -7.89 7.07
C GLY A 377 -26.01 -8.67 8.01
N ASN A 378 -24.72 -8.79 7.67
CA ASN A 378 -23.76 -9.59 8.43
C ASN A 378 -22.98 -8.80 9.49
N GLY A 379 -23.40 -7.59 9.83
CA GLY A 379 -22.77 -6.77 10.86
C GLY A 379 -23.20 -7.09 12.28
N THR A 380 -23.28 -6.04 13.12
CA THR A 380 -23.65 -6.19 14.54
C THR A 380 -25.04 -6.78 14.68
N ALA A 381 -25.22 -7.82 15.50
CA ALA A 381 -26.45 -8.59 15.70
C ALA A 381 -26.90 -9.41 14.46
N GLY A 382 -26.07 -9.54 13.42
CA GLY A 382 -26.45 -10.24 12.18
C GLY A 382 -26.71 -11.73 12.40
N ARG A 383 -25.83 -12.43 13.12
CA ARG A 383 -25.99 -13.88 13.41
C ARG A 383 -27.17 -14.17 14.31
N GLU A 384 -27.39 -13.34 15.32
CA GLU A 384 -28.53 -13.43 16.23
C GLU A 384 -29.85 -13.19 15.49
N THR A 385 -29.85 -12.23 14.57
CA THR A 385 -31.00 -11.93 13.72
C THR A 385 -31.29 -13.06 12.74
N GLU A 386 -30.26 -13.60 12.07
CA GLU A 386 -30.39 -14.78 11.22
C GLU A 386 -30.98 -15.96 12.00
N SER A 387 -30.40 -16.26 13.18
CA SER A 387 -30.86 -17.35 14.04
C SER A 387 -32.33 -17.14 14.46
N PHE A 388 -32.73 -15.92 14.84
CA PHE A 388 -34.10 -15.57 15.16
C PHE A 388 -35.04 -15.82 13.97
N ILE A 389 -34.68 -15.29 12.76
CA ILE A 389 -35.56 -15.44 11.57
C ILE A 389 -35.73 -16.93 11.20
N ARG A 390 -34.71 -17.77 11.35
CA ARG A 390 -34.81 -19.21 11.13
C ARG A 390 -35.74 -19.94 12.11
N THR A 391 -36.04 -19.37 13.27
CA THR A 391 -37.04 -19.89 14.20
C THR A 391 -38.48 -19.50 13.85
N VAL A 392 -38.63 -18.48 12.99
CA VAL A 392 -39.96 -18.03 12.55
C VAL A 392 -40.49 -19.00 11.50
N GLN A 393 -41.73 -19.49 11.69
CA GLN A 393 -42.43 -20.26 10.67
C GLN A 393 -42.81 -19.33 9.51
N LEU A 394 -41.92 -19.30 8.49
CA LEU A 394 -42.13 -18.49 7.29
C LEU A 394 -43.10 -19.19 6.32
N PRO A 395 -43.91 -18.43 5.57
CA PRO A 395 -44.76 -18.99 4.53
C PRO A 395 -43.92 -19.47 3.33
N GLY A 396 -44.24 -20.63 2.76
CA GLY A 396 -43.56 -21.20 1.60
C GLY A 396 -42.10 -21.58 1.86
N ASP A 397 -41.29 -21.66 0.80
CA ASP A 397 -39.85 -21.98 0.83
C ASP A 397 -38.99 -20.70 0.91
N CYS A 398 -39.36 -19.75 1.75
CA CYS A 398 -38.61 -18.50 1.89
C CYS A 398 -37.22 -18.75 2.52
N ALA A 399 -36.14 -18.64 1.74
CA ALA A 399 -34.79 -18.85 2.22
C ALA A 399 -34.22 -17.60 2.87
N VAL A 400 -33.31 -17.79 3.86
CA VAL A 400 -32.61 -16.71 4.57
C VAL A 400 -31.16 -16.71 4.19
N VAL A 401 -30.64 -15.57 3.74
CA VAL A 401 -29.27 -15.40 3.23
C VAL A 401 -28.58 -14.23 3.96
N MET A 402 -27.38 -14.48 4.45
CA MET A 402 -26.51 -13.43 5.00
C MET A 402 -25.90 -12.61 3.86
N VAL A 403 -26.00 -11.29 3.95
CA VAL A 403 -25.49 -10.34 2.95
C VAL A 403 -24.46 -9.42 3.59
N SER A 404 -23.35 -9.18 2.90
CA SER A 404 -22.35 -8.21 3.38
C SER A 404 -22.95 -6.80 3.40
N GLU A 405 -22.91 -6.15 4.55
CA GLU A 405 -23.34 -4.76 4.72
C GLU A 405 -22.19 -3.75 4.59
N ASN A 406 -20.96 -4.22 4.27
CA ASN A 406 -19.80 -3.35 4.10
C ASN A 406 -20.09 -2.20 3.14
N GLY A 407 -19.88 -0.95 3.60
CA GLY A 407 -20.19 0.24 2.83
C GLY A 407 -21.69 0.60 2.71
N ALA A 408 -22.62 -0.15 3.30
CA ALA A 408 -24.06 0.19 3.26
C ALA A 408 -24.34 1.52 4.00
N SER A 409 -23.64 1.78 5.08
CA SER A 409 -23.69 3.05 5.81
C SER A 409 -23.16 4.23 4.97
N VAL A 410 -22.13 4.01 4.17
CA VAL A 410 -21.60 5.02 3.24
C VAL A 410 -22.62 5.31 2.14
N TYR A 411 -23.20 4.27 1.54
CA TYR A 411 -24.29 4.45 0.58
C TYR A 411 -25.45 5.23 1.18
N SER A 412 -25.95 4.84 2.34
CA SER A 412 -27.14 5.45 2.96
C SER A 412 -27.02 6.96 3.22
N ALA A 413 -25.78 7.43 3.45
CA ALA A 413 -25.45 8.85 3.63
C ALA A 413 -25.10 9.58 2.32
N SER A 414 -24.94 8.87 1.20
CA SER A 414 -24.53 9.43 -0.09
C SER A 414 -25.61 10.30 -0.74
N GLU A 415 -25.18 11.12 -1.70
CA GLU A 415 -26.09 11.91 -2.55
C GLU A 415 -27.01 10.99 -3.37
N VAL A 416 -26.45 9.93 -3.95
CA VAL A 416 -27.20 8.92 -4.72
C VAL A 416 -28.34 8.32 -3.91
N ALA A 417 -28.10 7.96 -2.65
CA ALA A 417 -29.15 7.41 -1.80
C ALA A 417 -30.21 8.45 -1.40
N ARG A 418 -29.82 9.71 -1.28
CA ARG A 418 -30.79 10.81 -1.04
C ARG A 418 -31.68 11.09 -2.25
N GLU A 419 -31.11 11.01 -3.45
CA GLU A 419 -31.87 11.13 -4.71
C GLU A 419 -32.84 9.97 -4.91
N GLU A 420 -32.37 8.73 -4.65
CA GLU A 420 -33.21 7.52 -4.78
C GLU A 420 -34.35 7.44 -3.72
N PHE A 421 -34.07 7.91 -2.52
CA PHE A 421 -35.00 7.81 -1.36
C PHE A 421 -35.02 9.13 -0.55
N PRO A 422 -35.58 10.23 -1.12
CA PRO A 422 -35.58 11.54 -0.46
C PRO A 422 -36.36 11.55 0.85
N ASP A 423 -37.47 10.79 0.93
CA ASP A 423 -38.40 10.77 2.06
C ASP A 423 -38.03 9.78 3.17
N TYR A 424 -36.91 9.04 3.03
CA TYR A 424 -36.51 8.00 3.98
C TYR A 424 -35.21 8.34 4.67
N ASP A 425 -35.04 7.90 5.90
CA ASP A 425 -33.82 8.10 6.67
C ASP A 425 -32.69 7.15 6.26
N VAL A 426 -31.52 7.40 6.81
CA VAL A 426 -30.27 6.63 6.52
C VAL A 426 -30.41 5.14 6.86
N THR A 427 -31.25 4.78 7.87
CA THR A 427 -31.38 3.38 8.31
C THR A 427 -32.21 2.57 7.31
N VAL A 428 -33.26 3.16 6.78
CA VAL A 428 -34.09 2.55 5.73
C VAL A 428 -33.30 2.40 4.44
N ARG A 429 -32.54 3.44 4.04
CA ARG A 429 -31.67 3.40 2.86
C ARG A 429 -30.60 2.29 2.97
N GLY A 430 -30.04 2.10 4.17
CA GLY A 430 -29.11 1.01 4.46
C GLY A 430 -29.72 -0.36 4.26
N ALA A 431 -30.90 -0.59 4.84
CA ALA A 431 -31.64 -1.84 4.69
C ALA A 431 -32.01 -2.14 3.22
N VAL A 432 -32.45 -1.11 2.46
CA VAL A 432 -32.71 -1.25 1.00
C VAL A 432 -31.46 -1.70 0.26
N SER A 433 -30.31 -1.10 0.56
CA SER A 433 -29.03 -1.48 -0.08
C SER A 433 -28.68 -2.95 0.21
N ILE A 434 -28.89 -3.44 1.43
CA ILE A 434 -28.66 -4.86 1.78
C ILE A 434 -29.51 -5.78 0.88
N GLY A 435 -30.79 -5.45 0.70
CA GLY A 435 -31.68 -6.23 -0.17
C GLY A 435 -31.28 -6.19 -1.64
N ARG A 436 -30.97 -5.00 -2.15
CA ARG A 436 -30.54 -4.81 -3.55
C ARG A 436 -29.22 -5.50 -3.86
N ARG A 437 -28.28 -5.58 -2.89
CA ARG A 437 -27.03 -6.36 -3.05
C ARG A 437 -27.29 -7.84 -3.24
N LEU A 438 -28.33 -8.40 -2.64
CA LEU A 438 -28.71 -9.79 -2.90
C LEU A 438 -29.29 -9.94 -4.31
N MET A 439 -30.06 -8.97 -4.77
CA MET A 439 -30.69 -9.00 -6.10
C MET A 439 -29.68 -8.82 -7.22
N ASP A 440 -28.83 -7.79 -7.13
CA ASP A 440 -27.75 -7.48 -8.08
C ASP A 440 -26.57 -6.80 -7.35
N PRO A 441 -25.55 -7.58 -6.93
CA PRO A 441 -24.40 -7.05 -6.21
C PRO A 441 -23.64 -5.98 -6.99
N LEU A 442 -23.43 -6.20 -8.29
CA LEU A 442 -22.66 -5.28 -9.13
C LEU A 442 -23.38 -3.94 -9.26
N ALA A 443 -24.65 -3.95 -9.64
CA ALA A 443 -25.45 -2.73 -9.83
C ALA A 443 -25.56 -1.88 -8.55
N GLU A 444 -25.59 -2.51 -7.40
CA GLU A 444 -25.70 -1.78 -6.13
C GLU A 444 -24.35 -1.29 -5.60
N LEU A 445 -23.31 -2.15 -5.62
CA LEU A 445 -21.99 -1.80 -5.05
C LEU A 445 -21.25 -0.70 -5.83
N VAL A 446 -21.49 -0.56 -7.13
CA VAL A 446 -20.88 0.52 -7.94
C VAL A 446 -21.39 1.92 -7.60
N LYS A 447 -22.45 2.03 -6.79
CA LYS A 447 -23.01 3.33 -6.35
C LYS A 447 -22.16 4.02 -5.29
N ILE A 448 -21.22 3.30 -4.67
CA ILE A 448 -20.30 3.81 -3.66
C ILE A 448 -18.86 3.74 -4.13
N GLU A 449 -18.03 4.60 -3.56
CA GLU A 449 -16.59 4.58 -3.86
C GLU A 449 -15.98 3.22 -3.48
N PRO A 450 -15.25 2.54 -4.36
CA PRO A 450 -14.76 1.19 -4.12
C PRO A 450 -13.96 1.02 -2.84
N LYS A 451 -13.15 2.03 -2.46
CA LYS A 451 -12.40 2.01 -1.19
C LYS A 451 -13.28 2.13 0.07
N ALA A 452 -14.56 2.52 -0.07
CA ALA A 452 -15.50 2.53 1.05
C ALA A 452 -16.13 1.14 1.30
N ILE A 453 -15.95 0.21 0.35
CA ILE A 453 -16.32 -1.19 0.54
C ILE A 453 -15.21 -1.83 1.38
N GLY A 454 -15.57 -2.39 2.54
CA GLY A 454 -14.59 -3.08 3.41
C GLY A 454 -14.11 -4.37 2.77
N VAL A 455 -12.91 -4.35 2.20
CA VAL A 455 -12.30 -5.47 1.46
C VAL A 455 -11.13 -6.11 2.20
N GLY A 456 -10.70 -5.51 3.32
CA GLY A 456 -9.63 -6.08 4.14
C GLY A 456 -9.31 -5.27 5.40
N GLN A 457 -8.76 -5.97 6.41
CA GLN A 457 -8.51 -5.42 7.74
C GLN A 457 -7.50 -4.26 7.74
N TYR A 458 -6.48 -4.32 6.87
CA TYR A 458 -5.41 -3.31 6.77
C TYR A 458 -5.60 -2.35 5.60
N GLN A 459 -6.80 -2.22 5.08
CA GLN A 459 -7.13 -1.37 3.92
C GLN A 459 -6.71 0.10 4.12
N HIS A 460 -6.77 0.60 5.36
CA HIS A 460 -6.39 1.97 5.70
C HIS A 460 -4.88 2.16 5.97
N ASP A 461 -4.11 1.07 6.00
CA ASP A 461 -2.68 1.08 6.32
C ASP A 461 -1.78 0.97 5.08
N VAL A 462 -2.36 0.61 3.94
CA VAL A 462 -1.67 0.55 2.64
C VAL A 462 -1.64 1.90 1.94
N ASP A 463 -0.84 2.02 0.88
CA ASP A 463 -0.85 3.20 0.01
C ASP A 463 -2.26 3.46 -0.55
N GLN A 464 -2.86 4.60 -0.18
CA GLN A 464 -4.25 4.93 -0.50
C GLN A 464 -4.45 5.29 -1.98
N LYS A 465 -3.40 5.76 -2.66
CA LYS A 465 -3.44 6.06 -4.09
C LYS A 465 -3.42 4.76 -4.88
N LEU A 466 -2.48 3.87 -4.59
CA LEU A 466 -2.39 2.55 -5.18
C LEU A 466 -3.68 1.74 -4.96
N LEU A 467 -4.22 1.76 -3.73
CA LEU A 467 -5.48 1.10 -3.40
C LEU A 467 -6.62 1.60 -4.28
N LYS A 468 -6.81 2.93 -4.35
CA LYS A 468 -7.87 3.54 -5.15
C LYS A 468 -7.76 3.14 -6.61
N GLU A 469 -6.59 3.30 -7.22
CA GLU A 469 -6.35 2.97 -8.63
C GLU A 469 -6.66 1.50 -8.94
N ARG A 470 -6.24 0.59 -8.06
CA ARG A 470 -6.48 -0.85 -8.25
C ARG A 470 -7.94 -1.24 -8.08
N LEU A 471 -8.62 -0.69 -7.08
CA LEU A 471 -10.05 -0.98 -6.85
C LEU A 471 -10.93 -0.39 -7.95
N ASP A 472 -10.69 0.84 -8.41
CA ASP A 472 -11.39 1.45 -9.54
C ASP A 472 -11.23 0.60 -10.82
N HIS A 473 -10.03 0.10 -11.08
CA HIS A 473 -9.76 -0.80 -12.20
C HIS A 473 -10.54 -2.13 -12.10
N VAL A 474 -10.66 -2.69 -10.88
CA VAL A 474 -11.48 -3.91 -10.67
C VAL A 474 -12.94 -3.67 -10.99
N VAL A 475 -13.51 -2.54 -10.54
CA VAL A 475 -14.91 -2.20 -10.83
C VAL A 475 -15.11 -2.08 -12.34
N GLU A 476 -14.25 -1.33 -13.04
CA GLU A 476 -14.33 -1.18 -14.49
C GLU A 476 -14.23 -2.53 -15.20
N SER A 477 -13.26 -3.38 -14.81
CA SER A 477 -13.09 -4.72 -15.38
C SER A 477 -14.35 -5.58 -15.19
N CYS A 478 -14.94 -5.58 -13.98
CA CYS A 478 -16.14 -6.35 -13.67
C CYS A 478 -17.35 -5.87 -14.48
N VAL A 479 -17.60 -4.55 -14.53
CA VAL A 479 -18.71 -3.97 -15.30
C VAL A 479 -18.59 -4.33 -16.78
N ASN A 480 -17.40 -4.17 -17.35
CA ASN A 480 -17.20 -4.49 -18.76
C ASN A 480 -17.21 -6.00 -19.06
N LYS A 481 -16.91 -6.86 -18.06
CA LYS A 481 -16.98 -8.31 -18.19
C LYS A 481 -18.43 -8.81 -18.21
N VAL A 482 -19.27 -8.30 -17.32
CA VAL A 482 -20.67 -8.70 -17.17
C VAL A 482 -21.53 -8.06 -18.27
N GLY A 483 -21.25 -6.82 -18.62
CA GLY A 483 -22.13 -5.99 -19.47
C GLY A 483 -23.20 -5.27 -18.64
N VAL A 484 -23.91 -4.36 -19.29
CA VAL A 484 -24.88 -3.47 -18.64
C VAL A 484 -26.15 -3.38 -19.46
N GLU A 485 -27.30 -3.54 -18.81
CA GLU A 485 -28.61 -3.28 -19.42
C GLU A 485 -28.85 -1.77 -19.55
N LEU A 486 -28.84 -1.28 -20.79
CA LEU A 486 -28.85 0.15 -21.07
C LEU A 486 -30.09 0.87 -20.53
N ASN A 487 -31.25 0.21 -20.55
CA ASN A 487 -32.54 0.81 -20.20
C ASN A 487 -32.76 0.94 -18.67
N THR A 488 -32.06 0.15 -17.86
CA THR A 488 -32.30 0.08 -16.40
C THR A 488 -31.09 0.47 -15.54
N ALA A 489 -29.88 0.47 -16.14
CA ALA A 489 -28.67 0.73 -15.41
C ALA A 489 -28.62 2.15 -14.82
N SER A 490 -28.07 2.27 -13.61
CA SER A 490 -27.82 3.57 -12.99
C SER A 490 -26.75 4.36 -13.73
N LYS A 491 -26.73 5.69 -13.57
CA LYS A 491 -25.66 6.55 -14.07
C LYS A 491 -24.29 6.06 -13.61
N GLN A 492 -24.18 5.63 -12.35
CA GLN A 492 -22.94 5.14 -11.77
C GLN A 492 -22.44 3.90 -12.50
N LEU A 493 -23.32 2.91 -12.73
CA LEU A 493 -22.96 1.69 -13.46
C LEU A 493 -22.53 1.99 -14.90
N LEU A 494 -23.28 2.85 -15.59
CA LEU A 494 -22.95 3.28 -16.96
C LEU A 494 -21.61 4.01 -17.05
N SER A 495 -21.23 4.75 -16.01
CA SER A 495 -19.96 5.50 -15.98
C SER A 495 -18.72 4.60 -16.05
N TYR A 496 -18.82 3.36 -15.58
CA TYR A 496 -17.76 2.35 -15.64
C TYR A 496 -17.72 1.56 -16.96
N VAL A 497 -18.68 1.77 -17.84
CA VAL A 497 -18.61 1.17 -19.18
C VAL A 497 -17.52 1.87 -20.00
N SER A 498 -16.56 1.10 -20.46
CA SER A 498 -15.41 1.61 -21.20
C SER A 498 -15.85 2.46 -22.40
N GLY A 499 -15.37 3.70 -22.45
CA GLY A 499 -15.67 4.66 -23.50
C GLY A 499 -16.91 5.53 -23.27
N LEU A 500 -17.75 5.25 -22.28
CA LEU A 500 -18.91 6.12 -21.96
C LEU A 500 -18.50 7.31 -21.06
N GLY A 501 -17.98 7.05 -19.88
CA GLY A 501 -17.65 8.05 -18.89
C GLY A 501 -18.88 8.78 -18.30
N PRO A 502 -18.72 9.60 -17.24
CA PRO A 502 -19.83 10.16 -16.49
C PRO A 502 -20.77 11.07 -17.28
N LYS A 503 -20.23 11.86 -18.25
CA LYS A 503 -21.04 12.80 -19.05
C LYS A 503 -21.99 12.06 -19.98
N ARG A 504 -21.49 11.05 -20.71
CA ARG A 504 -22.32 10.25 -21.62
C ARG A 504 -23.31 9.37 -20.85
N ALA A 505 -22.89 8.83 -19.71
CA ALA A 505 -23.78 8.09 -18.81
C ALA A 505 -24.97 8.95 -18.36
N GLN A 506 -24.75 10.22 -17.99
CA GLN A 506 -25.82 11.15 -17.66
C GLN A 506 -26.75 11.39 -18.86
N SER A 507 -26.19 11.68 -20.04
CA SER A 507 -27.01 11.90 -21.25
C SER A 507 -27.89 10.71 -21.60
N ILE A 508 -27.43 9.46 -21.38
CA ILE A 508 -28.23 8.25 -21.57
C ILE A 508 -29.39 8.20 -20.57
N VAL A 509 -29.13 8.53 -19.30
CA VAL A 509 -30.16 8.53 -18.25
C VAL A 509 -31.20 9.62 -18.51
N ASP A 510 -30.78 10.80 -18.95
CA ASP A 510 -31.68 11.91 -19.25
C ASP A 510 -32.55 11.68 -20.50
N TYR A 511 -32.08 10.82 -21.43
CA TYR A 511 -32.79 10.49 -22.68
C TYR A 511 -33.86 9.40 -22.47
N ARG A 512 -33.73 8.54 -21.47
CA ARG A 512 -34.76 7.52 -21.12
C ARG A 512 -35.98 8.15 -20.54
#